data_6517b0d70f8ce07c0cb12d2e50ded621
#
_entry.id   6517b0d70f8ce07c0cb12d2e50ded621
#
_cell.length_a   1.000
_cell.length_b   1.000
_cell.length_c   1.000
_cell.angle_alpha   90.00
_cell.angle_beta   90.00
_cell.angle_gamma   90.00
#
_symmetry.space_group_name_H-M   'P 1'
#
loop_
_entity.id
_entity.type
_entity.pdbx_description
1 polymer ?
#
loop_
_entity_poly.entity_id
_entity_poly.type
_entity_poly.pdbx_seq_one_letter_code
_entity_poly.pdbx_strand_id
1 'polypeptide(L)'
;IVGIVQKQLGYTDFIILIDEFEEITAERLKKSDVDNYLRNLRLLIDREKNWCSVFAMTGKALSIIESYSPPLAGRIKGSFVDLKPLNEAELKKMIANYLSIARSESIDDDIYPFDESGIKEMLEVKDVQLKGSPRFILKLCYTLLQRAVDELPENGRINQTFVKQYMKVY
;
A
#
# COMPACT_ATOMS: atom_id res chain seq x y z
N ILE A 1 13.18 -29.13 -3.16
CA ILE A 1 14.21 -28.11 -2.85
C ILE A 1 13.95 -27.52 -1.47
N VAL A 2 12.76 -26.94 -1.19
CA VAL A 2 12.43 -26.30 0.12
C VAL A 2 12.66 -27.23 1.30
N GLY A 3 12.17 -28.48 1.26
CA GLY A 3 12.38 -29.44 2.33
C GLY A 3 13.86 -29.80 2.59
N ILE A 4 14.70 -29.73 1.56
CA ILE A 4 16.17 -29.93 1.69
C ILE A 4 16.79 -28.73 2.42
N VAL A 5 16.42 -27.52 1.99
CA VAL A 5 16.92 -26.27 2.61
C VAL A 5 16.49 -26.19 4.09
N GLN A 6 15.23 -26.47 4.39
CA GLN A 6 14.72 -26.50 5.78
C GLN A 6 15.54 -27.48 6.64
N LYS A 7 15.75 -28.71 6.15
CA LYS A 7 16.47 -29.77 6.89
C LYS A 7 17.95 -29.42 7.09
N GLN A 8 18.61 -28.84 6.07
CA GLN A 8 20.03 -28.50 6.15
C GLN A 8 20.32 -27.26 7.00
N LEU A 9 19.41 -26.26 6.96
CA LEU A 9 19.59 -25.00 7.67
C LEU A 9 18.83 -24.92 9.00
N GLY A 10 18.10 -25.99 9.39
CA GLY A 10 17.39 -26.06 10.66
C GLY A 10 16.12 -25.17 10.73
N TYR A 11 15.59 -24.72 9.59
CA TYR A 11 14.34 -23.97 9.57
C TYR A 11 13.12 -24.90 9.73
N THR A 12 12.16 -24.47 10.53
CA THR A 12 10.90 -25.22 10.80
C THR A 12 9.78 -24.81 9.85
N ASP A 13 9.77 -23.55 9.46
CA ASP A 13 8.68 -22.93 8.70
C ASP A 13 9.17 -22.24 7.43
N PHE A 14 8.27 -22.12 6.46
CA PHE A 14 8.54 -21.44 5.21
C PHE A 14 7.41 -20.44 4.90
N ILE A 15 7.78 -19.17 4.68
CA ILE A 15 6.84 -18.11 4.37
C ILE A 15 7.03 -17.66 2.93
N ILE A 16 5.95 -17.69 2.15
CA ILE A 16 5.91 -17.20 0.78
C ILE A 16 5.13 -15.87 0.80
N LEU A 17 5.81 -14.79 0.38
CA LEU A 17 5.17 -13.49 0.19
C LEU A 17 4.90 -13.30 -1.31
N ILE A 18 3.64 -13.10 -1.67
CA ILE A 18 3.19 -12.93 -3.06
C ILE A 18 2.54 -11.56 -3.16
N ASP A 19 3.23 -10.63 -3.80
CA ASP A 19 2.72 -9.29 -4.08
C ASP A 19 2.07 -9.22 -5.46
N GLU A 20 1.23 -8.22 -5.66
CA GLU A 20 0.50 -7.99 -6.93
C GLU A 20 -0.24 -9.25 -7.43
N PHE A 21 -0.86 -9.99 -6.50
CA PHE A 21 -1.53 -11.25 -6.85
C PHE A 21 -2.71 -11.05 -7.83
N GLU A 22 -3.20 -9.83 -7.97
CA GLU A 22 -4.17 -9.44 -8.99
C GLU A 22 -3.71 -9.67 -10.43
N GLU A 23 -2.42 -9.71 -10.71
CA GLU A 23 -1.89 -9.98 -12.04
C GLU A 23 -2.39 -11.30 -12.63
N ILE A 24 -2.76 -12.27 -11.77
CA ILE A 24 -3.36 -13.53 -12.20
C ILE A 24 -4.76 -13.34 -12.78
N THR A 25 -5.42 -12.22 -12.46
CA THR A 25 -6.76 -11.89 -12.97
C THR A 25 -6.71 -10.98 -14.19
N ALA A 26 -5.51 -10.71 -14.73
CA ALA A 26 -5.34 -9.86 -15.91
C ALA A 26 -6.03 -10.46 -17.13
N GLU A 27 -6.74 -9.63 -17.90
CA GLU A 27 -7.51 -10.05 -19.11
C GLU A 27 -6.66 -10.76 -20.17
N ARG A 28 -5.34 -10.55 -20.15
CA ARG A 28 -4.37 -11.20 -21.05
C ARG A 28 -4.23 -12.72 -20.82
N LEU A 29 -4.65 -13.23 -19.66
CA LEU A 29 -4.54 -14.65 -19.33
C LEU A 29 -5.79 -15.42 -19.78
N LYS A 30 -5.58 -16.62 -20.31
CA LYS A 30 -6.69 -17.51 -20.64
C LYS A 30 -7.33 -18.03 -19.35
N LYS A 31 -8.66 -18.09 -19.34
CA LYS A 31 -9.43 -18.58 -18.19
C LYS A 31 -8.95 -19.95 -17.70
N SER A 32 -8.67 -20.87 -18.63
CA SER A 32 -8.16 -22.20 -18.31
C SER A 32 -6.84 -22.19 -17.54
N ASP A 33 -5.96 -21.24 -17.87
CA ASP A 33 -4.64 -21.14 -17.24
C ASP A 33 -4.78 -20.58 -15.82
N VAL A 34 -5.65 -19.58 -15.64
CA VAL A 34 -6.02 -19.04 -14.33
C VAL A 34 -6.63 -20.13 -13.44
N ASP A 35 -7.62 -20.87 -13.94
CA ASP A 35 -8.27 -21.97 -13.20
C ASP A 35 -7.26 -23.05 -12.78
N ASN A 36 -6.36 -23.45 -13.68
CA ASN A 36 -5.32 -24.43 -13.39
C ASN A 36 -4.33 -23.92 -12.35
N TYR A 37 -3.90 -22.68 -12.45
CA TYR A 37 -2.97 -22.08 -11.49
C TYR A 37 -3.61 -21.98 -10.09
N LEU A 38 -4.83 -21.45 -9.98
CA LEU A 38 -5.52 -21.30 -8.70
C LEU A 38 -5.80 -22.66 -8.04
N ARG A 39 -6.12 -23.68 -8.85
CA ARG A 39 -6.28 -25.07 -8.37
C ARG A 39 -4.97 -25.62 -7.83
N ASN A 40 -3.86 -25.45 -8.54
CA ASN A 40 -2.56 -25.95 -8.11
C ASN A 40 -2.07 -25.21 -6.86
N LEU A 41 -2.28 -23.89 -6.79
CA LEU A 41 -1.97 -23.09 -5.61
C LEU A 41 -2.74 -23.57 -4.37
N ARG A 42 -4.05 -23.85 -4.53
CA ARG A 42 -4.87 -24.42 -3.46
C ARG A 42 -4.30 -25.76 -3.00
N LEU A 43 -3.97 -26.67 -3.92
CA LEU A 43 -3.41 -27.97 -3.58
C LEU A 43 -2.07 -27.84 -2.83
N LEU A 44 -1.25 -26.87 -3.20
CA LEU A 44 -0.01 -26.56 -2.51
C LEU A 44 -0.27 -26.12 -1.06
N ILE A 45 -1.17 -25.15 -0.87
CA ILE A 45 -1.56 -24.64 0.46
C ILE A 45 -2.15 -25.78 1.33
N ASP A 46 -2.97 -26.64 0.75
CA ASP A 46 -3.61 -27.75 1.49
C ASP A 46 -2.61 -28.86 1.89
N ARG A 47 -1.56 -29.05 1.10
CA ARG A 47 -0.59 -30.14 1.27
C ARG A 47 0.55 -29.78 2.23
N GLU A 48 1.04 -28.56 2.16
CA GLU A 48 2.27 -28.15 2.85
C GLU A 48 1.93 -27.47 4.19
N LYS A 49 1.86 -28.25 5.25
CA LYS A 49 1.44 -27.79 6.59
C LYS A 49 2.37 -26.76 7.24
N ASN A 50 3.67 -26.79 6.88
CA ASN A 50 4.66 -25.89 7.45
C ASN A 50 4.92 -24.65 6.55
N TRP A 51 4.02 -24.42 5.59
CA TRP A 51 4.10 -23.25 4.71
C TRP A 51 3.01 -22.25 5.07
N CYS A 52 3.42 -20.98 5.15
CA CYS A 52 2.51 -19.85 5.24
C CYS A 52 2.60 -19.05 3.95
N SER A 53 1.46 -18.73 3.35
CA SER A 53 1.41 -17.89 2.15
C SER A 53 0.69 -16.59 2.48
N VAL A 54 1.34 -15.47 2.21
CA VAL A 54 0.77 -14.12 2.36
C VAL A 54 0.57 -13.54 0.97
N PHE A 55 -0.66 -13.17 0.66
CA PHE A 55 -1.04 -12.58 -0.63
C PHE A 55 -1.40 -11.12 -0.44
N ALA A 56 -0.69 -10.22 -1.14
CA ALA A 56 -1.09 -8.83 -1.26
C ALA A 56 -1.85 -8.65 -2.59
N MET A 57 -3.06 -8.09 -2.51
CA MET A 57 -3.93 -7.92 -3.67
C MET A 57 -4.99 -6.84 -3.41
N THR A 58 -5.62 -6.36 -4.47
CA THR A 58 -6.76 -5.46 -4.39
C THR A 58 -8.06 -6.22 -4.01
N GLY A 59 -9.01 -5.53 -3.39
CA GLY A 59 -10.33 -6.13 -3.08
C GLY A 59 -11.07 -6.62 -4.33
N LYS A 60 -10.86 -5.96 -5.49
CA LYS A 60 -11.40 -6.42 -6.78
C LYS A 60 -10.83 -7.78 -7.19
N ALA A 61 -9.52 -7.96 -7.02
CA ALA A 61 -8.86 -9.24 -7.31
C ALA A 61 -9.41 -10.38 -6.45
N LEU A 62 -9.61 -10.13 -5.16
CA LEU A 62 -10.20 -11.12 -4.25
C LEU A 62 -11.60 -11.57 -4.74
N SER A 63 -12.46 -10.65 -5.18
CA SER A 63 -13.79 -10.98 -5.73
C SER A 63 -13.70 -11.81 -7.02
N ILE A 64 -12.73 -11.52 -7.88
CA ILE A 64 -12.48 -12.29 -9.10
C ILE A 64 -11.99 -13.70 -8.73
N ILE A 65 -11.02 -13.83 -7.82
CA ILE A 65 -10.52 -15.14 -7.35
C ILE A 65 -11.66 -15.96 -6.73
N GLU A 66 -12.57 -15.32 -6.01
CA GLU A 66 -13.76 -15.98 -5.46
C GLU A 66 -14.66 -16.58 -6.55
N SER A 67 -14.81 -15.89 -7.68
CA SER A 67 -15.60 -16.40 -8.82
C SER A 67 -14.94 -17.59 -9.53
N TYR A 68 -13.60 -17.62 -9.59
CA TYR A 68 -12.84 -18.70 -10.23
C TYR A 68 -12.59 -19.89 -9.29
N SER A 69 -12.26 -19.63 -8.04
CA SER A 69 -11.91 -20.66 -7.06
C SER A 69 -12.45 -20.33 -5.67
N PRO A 70 -13.77 -20.52 -5.42
CA PRO A 70 -14.37 -20.28 -4.11
C PRO A 70 -13.64 -21.01 -2.95
N PRO A 71 -13.13 -22.25 -3.13
CA PRO A 71 -12.41 -22.93 -2.07
C PRO A 71 -11.08 -22.26 -1.70
N LEU A 72 -10.35 -21.69 -2.66
CA LEU A 72 -9.12 -20.92 -2.38
C LEU A 72 -9.44 -19.58 -1.71
N ALA A 73 -10.45 -18.88 -2.21
CA ALA A 73 -10.90 -17.63 -1.60
C ALA A 73 -11.33 -17.82 -0.14
N GLY A 74 -12.00 -18.91 0.18
CA GLY A 74 -12.37 -19.24 1.56
C GLY A 74 -11.16 -19.41 2.50
N ARG A 75 -10.04 -19.95 2.00
CA ARG A 75 -8.79 -20.06 2.77
C ARG A 75 -8.10 -18.72 2.98
N ILE A 76 -8.06 -17.91 1.92
CA ILE A 76 -7.46 -16.56 1.97
C ILE A 76 -8.26 -15.65 2.92
N LYS A 77 -9.61 -15.69 2.84
CA LYS A 77 -10.49 -14.87 3.69
C LYS A 77 -10.40 -15.17 5.18
N GLY A 78 -9.99 -16.38 5.56
CA GLY A 78 -9.87 -16.77 6.97
C GLY A 78 -8.85 -15.96 7.77
N SER A 79 -7.92 -15.28 7.10
CA SER A 79 -6.86 -14.46 7.71
C SER A 79 -6.66 -13.14 6.95
N PHE A 80 -7.77 -12.47 6.62
CA PHE A 80 -7.75 -11.25 5.82
C PHE A 80 -7.43 -10.02 6.65
N VAL A 81 -6.50 -9.21 6.15
CA VAL A 81 -6.17 -7.88 6.70
C VAL A 81 -6.52 -6.84 5.66
N ASP A 82 -7.51 -5.99 5.98
CA ASP A 82 -7.92 -4.88 5.13
C ASP A 82 -7.12 -3.62 5.48
N LEU A 83 -6.25 -3.20 4.55
CA LEU A 83 -5.47 -1.97 4.70
C LEU A 83 -6.35 -0.77 4.34
N LYS A 84 -6.87 -0.13 5.35
CA LYS A 84 -7.73 1.07 5.20
C LYS A 84 -6.91 2.28 4.72
N PRO A 85 -7.55 3.20 3.98
CA PRO A 85 -6.96 4.52 3.74
C PRO A 85 -6.60 5.21 5.04
N LEU A 86 -5.52 5.99 5.02
CA LEU A 86 -5.08 6.75 6.21
C LEU A 86 -6.09 7.84 6.56
N ASN A 87 -6.36 7.97 7.87
CA ASN A 87 -7.07 9.12 8.43
C ASN A 87 -6.11 10.31 8.65
N GLU A 88 -6.66 11.46 9.09
CA GLU A 88 -5.89 12.70 9.28
C GLU A 88 -4.72 12.52 10.27
N ALA A 89 -4.94 11.86 11.39
CA ALA A 89 -3.90 11.65 12.41
C ALA A 89 -2.79 10.71 11.91
N GLU A 90 -3.15 9.64 11.22
CA GLU A 90 -2.21 8.70 10.61
C GLU A 90 -1.40 9.36 9.49
N LEU A 91 -2.06 10.20 8.68
CA LEU A 91 -1.42 10.97 7.63
C LEU A 91 -0.40 11.95 8.21
N LYS A 92 -0.77 12.72 9.23
CA LYS A 92 0.12 13.64 9.94
C LYS A 92 1.35 12.89 10.47
N LYS A 93 1.14 11.76 11.14
CA LYS A 93 2.22 10.92 11.67
C LYS A 93 3.13 10.38 10.55
N MET A 94 2.56 9.95 9.43
CA MET A 94 3.33 9.48 8.28
C MET A 94 4.21 10.60 7.72
N ILE A 95 3.66 11.78 7.49
CA ILE A 95 4.40 12.94 6.97
C ILE A 95 5.53 13.32 7.93
N ALA A 96 5.25 13.43 9.24
CA ALA A 96 6.25 13.74 10.26
C ALA A 96 7.41 12.73 10.26
N ASN A 97 7.11 11.42 10.17
CA ASN A 97 8.14 10.38 10.10
C ASN A 97 9.04 10.52 8.86
N TYR A 98 8.45 10.77 7.68
CA TYR A 98 9.24 10.95 6.45
C TYR A 98 10.09 12.23 6.50
N LEU A 99 9.54 13.31 7.03
CA LEU A 99 10.28 14.57 7.21
C LEU A 99 11.43 14.39 8.21
N SER A 100 11.25 13.68 9.31
CA SER A 100 12.30 13.44 10.31
C SER A 100 13.48 12.66 9.72
N ILE A 101 13.23 11.72 8.80
CA ILE A 101 14.28 10.96 8.10
C ILE A 101 15.03 11.85 7.08
N ALA A 102 14.30 12.76 6.43
CA ALA A 102 14.86 13.61 5.37
C ALA A 102 15.62 14.84 5.89
N ARG A 103 15.38 15.25 7.13
CA ARG A 103 16.02 16.43 7.74
C ARG A 103 17.42 16.11 8.26
N SER A 104 18.33 17.07 8.11
CA SER A 104 19.66 17.01 8.72
C SER A 104 19.67 17.44 10.20
N GLU A 105 18.68 18.21 10.63
CA GLU A 105 18.56 18.75 11.99
C GLU A 105 17.17 18.51 12.56
N SER A 106 17.08 18.38 13.88
CA SER A 106 15.81 18.28 14.59
C SER A 106 15.12 19.65 14.63
N ILE A 107 13.83 19.67 14.34
CA ILE A 107 12.96 20.85 14.39
C ILE A 107 11.81 20.54 15.35
N ASP A 108 11.43 21.50 16.19
CA ASP A 108 10.34 21.35 17.18
C ASP A 108 8.98 21.07 16.54
N ASP A 109 8.76 21.58 15.31
CA ASP A 109 7.54 21.33 14.54
C ASP A 109 7.75 20.14 13.60
N ASP A 110 7.24 18.98 13.99
CA ASP A 110 7.40 17.72 13.29
C ASP A 110 6.92 17.74 11.83
N ILE A 111 5.90 18.56 11.53
CA ILE A 111 5.27 18.62 10.21
C ILE A 111 5.75 19.80 9.35
N TYR A 112 6.59 20.74 9.90
CA TYR A 112 7.11 21.83 9.08
C TYR A 112 7.78 21.28 7.79
N PRO A 113 7.61 21.89 6.60
CA PRO A 113 6.94 23.17 6.33
C PRO A 113 5.42 23.10 6.15
N PHE A 114 4.80 21.92 6.30
CA PHE A 114 3.34 21.84 6.27
C PHE A 114 2.73 22.43 7.53
N ASP A 115 1.51 22.94 7.41
CA ASP A 115 0.65 23.22 8.55
C ASP A 115 -0.55 22.25 8.59
N GLU A 116 -1.31 22.28 9.68
CA GLU A 116 -2.45 21.38 9.85
C GLU A 116 -3.55 21.58 8.80
N SER A 117 -3.74 22.83 8.35
CA SER A 117 -4.74 23.15 7.32
C SER A 117 -4.34 22.58 5.96
N GLY A 118 -3.04 22.57 5.65
CA GLY A 118 -2.49 21.97 4.45
C GLY A 118 -2.64 20.45 4.47
N ILE A 119 -2.31 19.79 5.59
CA ILE A 119 -2.46 18.33 5.72
C ILE A 119 -3.93 17.93 5.60
N LYS A 120 -4.84 18.64 6.23
CA LYS A 120 -6.27 18.40 6.13
C LYS A 120 -6.77 18.50 4.70
N GLU A 121 -6.32 19.51 3.96
CA GLU A 121 -6.70 19.71 2.57
C GLU A 121 -6.24 18.56 1.67
N MET A 122 -5.10 17.92 1.95
CA MET A 122 -4.64 16.74 1.19
C MET A 122 -5.61 15.56 1.27
N LEU A 123 -6.47 15.49 2.28
CA LEU A 123 -7.52 14.47 2.43
C LEU A 123 -8.82 14.81 1.68
N GLU A 124 -8.98 16.05 1.24
CA GLU A 124 -10.17 16.51 0.50
C GLU A 124 -10.11 16.17 -1.00
N VAL A 125 -9.30 15.18 -1.38
CA VAL A 125 -9.22 14.69 -2.76
C VAL A 125 -10.58 14.14 -3.18
N LYS A 126 -11.04 14.56 -4.36
CA LYS A 126 -12.34 14.13 -4.91
C LYS A 126 -12.34 12.66 -5.34
N ASP A 127 -11.21 12.16 -5.79
CA ASP A 127 -11.07 10.76 -6.17
C ASP A 127 -10.99 9.88 -4.92
N VAL A 128 -12.04 9.09 -4.69
CA VAL A 128 -12.16 8.19 -3.55
C VAL A 128 -11.02 7.16 -3.49
N GLN A 129 -10.47 6.75 -4.63
CA GLN A 129 -9.37 5.78 -4.69
C GLN A 129 -8.03 6.38 -4.24
N LEU A 130 -7.87 7.69 -4.38
CA LEU A 130 -6.67 8.41 -3.96
C LEU A 130 -6.76 8.90 -2.51
N LYS A 131 -7.97 9.05 -1.99
CA LYS A 131 -8.21 9.58 -0.64
C LYS A 131 -7.54 8.71 0.44
N GLY A 132 -6.59 9.31 1.18
CA GLY A 132 -5.84 8.63 2.23
C GLY A 132 -4.86 7.57 1.73
N SER A 133 -4.59 7.50 0.41
CA SER A 133 -3.57 6.60 -0.15
C SER A 133 -2.16 7.08 0.21
N PRO A 134 -1.34 6.28 0.93
CA PRO A 134 0.03 6.68 1.30
C PRO A 134 0.88 7.08 0.09
N ARG A 135 0.85 6.30 -0.98
CA ARG A 135 1.61 6.56 -2.21
C ARG A 135 1.22 7.89 -2.86
N PHE A 136 -0.08 8.17 -2.95
CA PHE A 136 -0.57 9.43 -3.51
C PHE A 136 -0.16 10.62 -2.65
N ILE A 137 -0.35 10.53 -1.34
CA ILE A 137 -0.01 11.59 -0.40
C ILE A 137 1.49 11.90 -0.40
N LEU A 138 2.36 10.88 -0.39
CA LEU A 138 3.81 11.09 -0.47
C LEU A 138 4.23 11.77 -1.78
N LYS A 139 3.62 11.37 -2.91
CA LYS A 139 3.86 12.03 -4.20
C LYS A 139 3.40 13.48 -4.19
N LEU A 140 2.25 13.76 -3.58
CA LEU A 140 1.73 15.11 -3.42
C LEU A 140 2.65 15.94 -2.51
N CYS A 141 3.07 15.41 -1.36
CA CYS A 141 4.03 16.07 -0.47
C CYS A 141 5.33 16.43 -1.20
N TYR A 142 5.89 15.49 -1.96
CA TYR A 142 7.10 15.75 -2.75
C TYR A 142 6.91 16.91 -3.73
N THR A 143 5.80 16.90 -4.48
CA THR A 143 5.48 17.99 -5.41
C THR A 143 5.31 19.34 -4.70
N LEU A 144 4.59 19.35 -3.58
CA LEU A 144 4.37 20.56 -2.79
C LEU A 144 5.66 21.10 -2.20
N LEU A 145 6.56 20.24 -1.71
CA LEU A 145 7.87 20.65 -1.19
C LEU A 145 8.74 21.26 -2.28
N GLN A 146 8.79 20.67 -3.47
CA GLN A 146 9.53 21.25 -4.59
C GLN A 146 9.01 22.64 -4.96
N ARG A 147 7.69 22.81 -5.02
CA ARG A 147 7.09 24.11 -5.32
C ARG A 147 7.29 25.13 -4.21
N ALA A 148 7.25 24.69 -2.96
CA ALA A 148 7.47 25.57 -1.82
C ALA A 148 8.85 26.20 -1.81
N VAL A 149 9.89 25.49 -2.26
CA VAL A 149 11.25 26.03 -2.39
C VAL A 149 11.31 27.24 -3.34
N ASP A 150 10.53 27.19 -4.43
CA ASP A 150 10.54 28.24 -5.45
C ASP A 150 9.58 29.39 -5.15
N GLU A 151 8.51 29.15 -4.41
CA GLU A 151 7.35 30.06 -4.33
C GLU A 151 7.09 30.62 -2.93
N LEU A 152 7.55 29.95 -1.87
CA LEU A 152 7.35 30.43 -0.51
C LEU A 152 8.57 31.17 0.03
N PRO A 153 8.36 32.19 0.90
CA PRO A 153 9.46 32.81 1.62
C PRO A 153 10.15 31.80 2.56
N GLU A 154 11.34 32.11 3.03
CA GLU A 154 12.22 31.25 3.82
C GLU A 154 11.52 30.52 5.01
N ASN A 155 10.54 31.18 5.65
CA ASN A 155 9.75 30.61 6.74
C ASN A 155 8.29 30.34 6.33
N GLY A 156 8.03 30.24 5.03
CA GLY A 156 6.69 30.01 4.49
C GLY A 156 6.17 28.60 4.85
N ARG A 157 4.84 28.51 4.96
CA ARG A 157 4.17 27.24 5.27
C ARG A 157 3.29 26.79 4.12
N ILE A 158 3.30 25.50 3.89
CA ILE A 158 2.41 24.81 2.94
C ILE A 158 1.04 24.66 3.63
N ASN A 159 0.22 25.68 3.46
CA ASN A 159 -1.14 25.78 4.02
C ASN A 159 -2.21 25.29 3.02
N GLN A 160 -3.47 25.34 3.46
CA GLN A 160 -4.62 24.95 2.66
C GLN A 160 -4.65 25.63 1.28
N THR A 161 -4.39 26.92 1.21
CA THR A 161 -4.43 27.68 -0.04
C THR A 161 -3.38 27.20 -1.01
N PHE A 162 -2.18 26.96 -0.52
CA PHE A 162 -1.07 26.44 -1.31
C PHE A 162 -1.37 25.02 -1.83
N VAL A 163 -1.90 24.13 -0.99
CA VAL A 163 -2.28 22.79 -1.39
C VAL A 163 -3.36 22.83 -2.47
N LYS A 164 -4.40 23.64 -2.31
CA LYS A 164 -5.49 23.80 -3.30
C LYS A 164 -5.00 24.24 -4.68
N GLN A 165 -3.98 25.08 -4.72
CA GLN A 165 -3.41 25.56 -6.00
C GLN A 165 -2.90 24.39 -6.83
N TYR A 166 -2.26 23.39 -6.21
CA TYR A 166 -1.62 22.26 -6.89
C TYR A 166 -2.49 20.99 -6.96
N MET A 167 -3.48 20.83 -6.08
CA MET A 167 -4.42 19.71 -6.17
C MET A 167 -5.37 19.77 -7.37
N LYS A 168 -5.55 20.94 -8.00
CA LYS A 168 -6.38 21.08 -9.22
C LYS A 168 -5.85 20.29 -10.42
N VAL A 169 -4.63 19.79 -10.33
CA VAL A 169 -3.95 19.05 -11.40
C VAL A 169 -4.18 17.53 -11.27
N TYR A 170 -4.76 17.09 -10.16
CA TYR A 170 -5.11 15.70 -9.85
C TYR A 170 -6.63 15.55 -9.67
#